data_806d0f60c625e75d02121564a785a2a0
#
_entry.id   806d0f60c625e75d02121564a785a2a0
#
_cell.length_a   1.000
_cell.length_b   1.000
_cell.length_c   1.000
_cell.angle_alpha   90.00
_cell.angle_beta   90.00
_cell.angle_gamma   90.00
#
_symmetry.space_group_name_H-M   'P 1'
#
loop_
_entity.id
_entity.type
_entity.pdbx_description
1 polymer ?
#
loop_
_entity_poly.entity_id
_entity_poly.type
_entity_poly.pdbx_seq_one_letter_code
_entity_poly.pdbx_strand_id
1 'polypeptide(L)'
;MLLVGPASSARPVHAVVPVKSPATFVLPKRPKPMSLARRAVSLARTQLGVPYRWGGASPSGFDCSGLVMWVYGRLGLSLPHNAAALFGVGRPVARRALRPGDLLFFSGLGHVGMYIGKGRMIHAPQSGRTVEIQALAARRGSFVGARRVAA
;
A
#
# COMPACT_ATOMS: atom_id res chain seq x y z
N MET A 1 41.29 -83.69 24.70
CA MET A 1 41.79 -82.32 24.81
C MET A 1 41.26 -81.52 23.60
N LEU A 2 40.19 -80.78 23.78
CA LEU A 2 39.43 -80.09 22.73
C LEU A 2 39.85 -78.64 22.77
N LEU A 3 40.47 -78.19 21.70
CA LEU A 3 40.81 -76.81 21.46
C LEU A 3 39.59 -76.16 20.73
N VAL A 4 38.82 -75.37 21.44
CA VAL A 4 37.76 -74.52 20.88
C VAL A 4 38.43 -73.29 20.36
N GLY A 5 38.46 -73.10 19.03
CA GLY A 5 38.89 -71.87 18.41
C GLY A 5 37.87 -70.74 18.61
N PRO A 6 38.28 -69.50 18.74
CA PRO A 6 37.39 -68.41 18.95
C PRO A 6 36.54 -68.16 17.71
N ALA A 7 35.21 -68.10 17.91
CA ALA A 7 34.31 -67.69 16.88
C ALA A 7 34.55 -66.21 16.54
N SER A 8 34.98 -65.94 15.31
CA SER A 8 35.09 -64.60 14.80
C SER A 8 33.69 -64.05 14.55
N SER A 9 33.17 -63.20 15.45
CA SER A 9 31.93 -62.48 15.21
C SER A 9 32.20 -61.35 14.24
N ALA A 10 31.85 -61.59 12.99
CA ALA A 10 31.81 -60.53 12.01
C ALA A 10 30.75 -59.48 12.43
N ARG A 11 31.20 -58.29 12.78
CA ARG A 11 30.28 -57.17 13.00
C ARG A 11 29.59 -56.86 11.70
N PRO A 12 28.27 -56.66 11.68
CA PRO A 12 27.57 -56.20 10.48
C PRO A 12 28.13 -54.83 10.12
N VAL A 13 28.66 -54.68 8.95
CA VAL A 13 29.03 -53.39 8.40
C VAL A 13 27.74 -52.68 8.10
N HIS A 14 27.40 -51.70 8.93
CA HIS A 14 26.27 -50.85 8.58
C HIS A 14 26.57 -50.17 7.25
N ALA A 15 25.83 -50.54 6.22
CA ALA A 15 25.91 -49.86 4.95
C ALA A 15 25.54 -48.40 5.21
N VAL A 16 26.50 -47.50 5.03
CA VAL A 16 26.26 -46.05 5.08
C VAL A 16 25.38 -45.74 3.88
N VAL A 17 24.07 -45.57 4.13
CA VAL A 17 23.17 -45.09 3.12
C VAL A 17 23.61 -43.66 2.79
N PRO A 18 23.98 -43.35 1.52
CA PRO A 18 24.34 -41.99 1.17
C PRO A 18 23.12 -41.09 1.48
N VAL A 19 23.29 -40.27 2.47
CA VAL A 19 22.29 -39.22 2.74
C VAL A 19 22.28 -38.32 1.51
N LYS A 20 21.23 -38.41 0.72
CA LYS A 20 20.99 -37.48 -0.36
C LYS A 20 21.12 -36.07 0.24
N SER A 21 22.11 -35.31 -0.23
CA SER A 21 22.24 -33.91 0.17
C SER A 21 20.90 -33.25 0.09
N PRO A 22 20.44 -32.56 1.15
CA PRO A 22 19.16 -31.87 1.07
C PRO A 22 19.18 -30.96 -0.15
N ALA A 23 18.19 -31.12 -1.01
CA ALA A 23 18.00 -30.20 -2.13
C ALA A 23 18.14 -28.79 -1.58
N THR A 24 19.00 -27.97 -2.22
CA THR A 24 19.25 -26.60 -1.79
C THR A 24 17.88 -25.91 -1.71
N PHE A 25 17.40 -25.66 -0.50
CA PHE A 25 16.15 -24.94 -0.30
C PHE A 25 16.41 -23.50 -0.66
N VAL A 26 16.01 -23.11 -1.87
CA VAL A 26 16.02 -21.71 -2.29
C VAL A 26 14.87 -21.04 -1.59
N LEU A 27 15.16 -20.19 -0.60
CA LEU A 27 14.15 -19.32 0.00
C LEU A 27 13.49 -18.51 -1.11
N PRO A 28 12.15 -18.49 -1.19
CA PRO A 28 11.48 -17.62 -2.14
C PRO A 28 11.93 -16.19 -1.88
N LYS A 29 12.22 -15.43 -2.95
CA LYS A 29 12.53 -14.02 -2.86
C LYS A 29 11.47 -13.35 -1.99
N ARG A 30 11.89 -12.63 -0.95
CA ARG A 30 10.97 -11.78 -0.20
C ARG A 30 10.26 -10.86 -1.20
N PRO A 31 8.92 -10.80 -1.19
CA PRO A 31 8.22 -9.82 -2.00
C PRO A 31 8.76 -8.43 -1.66
N LYS A 32 8.94 -7.58 -2.67
CA LYS A 32 9.32 -6.18 -2.45
C LYS A 32 8.33 -5.57 -1.47
N PRO A 33 8.79 -4.84 -0.43
CA PRO A 33 7.87 -4.11 0.42
C PRO A 33 7.01 -3.17 -0.43
N MET A 34 5.73 -3.06 -0.11
CA MET A 34 4.82 -2.13 -0.77
C MET A 34 5.39 -0.71 -0.68
N SER A 35 5.33 0.03 -1.79
CA SER A 35 5.71 1.44 -1.81
C SER A 35 4.84 2.25 -0.84
N LEU A 36 5.34 3.40 -0.40
CA LEU A 36 4.59 4.31 0.47
C LEU A 36 3.25 4.71 -0.17
N ALA A 37 3.25 5.00 -1.47
CA ALA A 37 2.04 5.36 -2.20
C ALA A 37 0.99 4.23 -2.19
N ARG A 38 1.40 2.99 -2.38
CA ARG A 38 0.48 1.84 -2.33
C ARG A 38 -0.03 1.58 -0.92
N ARG A 39 0.81 1.77 0.08
CA ARG A 39 0.40 1.69 1.49
C ARG A 39 -0.64 2.78 1.82
N ALA A 40 -0.47 3.97 1.25
CA ALA A 40 -1.44 5.05 1.40
C ALA A 40 -2.81 4.65 0.82
N VAL A 41 -2.85 4.06 -0.35
CA VAL A 41 -4.10 3.57 -0.94
C VAL A 41 -4.76 2.51 -0.06
N SER A 42 -3.99 1.54 0.43
CA SER A 42 -4.51 0.50 1.33
C SER A 42 -5.09 1.09 2.62
N LEU A 43 -4.40 2.06 3.20
CA LEU A 43 -4.86 2.72 4.43
C LEU A 43 -6.12 3.57 4.17
N ALA A 44 -6.18 4.30 3.06
CA ALA A 44 -7.35 5.07 2.68
C ALA A 44 -8.58 4.16 2.51
N ARG A 45 -8.42 2.98 1.92
CA ARG A 45 -9.50 2.00 1.76
C ARG A 45 -10.09 1.54 3.09
N THR A 46 -9.31 1.51 4.17
CA THR A 46 -9.83 1.18 5.50
C THR A 46 -10.79 2.24 6.04
N GLN A 47 -10.78 3.44 5.46
CA GLN A 47 -11.62 4.56 5.89
C GLN A 47 -12.90 4.72 5.06
N LEU A 48 -13.16 3.82 4.11
CA LEU A 48 -14.41 3.82 3.35
C LEU A 48 -15.61 3.78 4.30
N GLY A 49 -16.59 4.65 4.06
CA GLY A 49 -17.78 4.74 4.89
C GLY A 49 -17.67 5.72 6.05
N VAL A 50 -16.51 6.27 6.37
CA VAL A 50 -16.35 7.29 7.40
C VAL A 50 -17.06 8.57 6.94
N PRO A 51 -17.90 9.19 7.79
CA PRO A 51 -18.64 10.39 7.40
C PRO A 51 -17.73 11.57 7.03
N TYR A 52 -18.18 12.36 6.06
CA TYR A 52 -17.57 13.65 5.81
C TYR A 52 -17.80 14.57 7.01
N ARG A 53 -16.76 15.27 7.42
CA ARG A 53 -16.83 16.27 8.48
C ARG A 53 -15.95 17.46 8.10
N TRP A 54 -16.54 18.65 8.05
CA TRP A 54 -15.79 19.88 7.79
C TRP A 54 -14.65 20.04 8.80
N GLY A 55 -13.43 20.27 8.31
CA GLY A 55 -12.25 20.36 9.15
C GLY A 55 -11.80 19.03 9.75
N GLY A 56 -12.43 17.90 9.41
CA GLY A 56 -12.11 16.59 9.95
C GLY A 56 -10.84 15.99 9.35
N ALA A 57 -10.03 15.39 10.21
CA ALA A 57 -8.78 14.72 9.83
C ALA A 57 -8.51 13.49 10.69
N SER A 58 -9.55 12.76 11.06
CA SER A 58 -9.46 11.55 11.88
C SER A 58 -10.53 10.52 11.46
N PRO A 59 -10.43 9.25 11.90
CA PRO A 59 -11.44 8.23 11.60
C PRO A 59 -12.86 8.53 12.10
N SER A 60 -13.07 9.57 12.90
CA SER A 60 -14.40 10.04 13.28
C SER A 60 -15.05 10.92 12.21
N GLY A 61 -14.30 11.40 11.25
CA GLY A 61 -14.78 12.21 10.15
C GLY A 61 -13.62 12.88 9.41
N PHE A 62 -13.75 12.98 8.09
CA PHE A 62 -12.73 13.59 7.22
C PHE A 62 -13.36 14.63 6.31
N ASP A 63 -12.66 15.73 6.08
CA ASP A 63 -12.86 16.47 4.84
C ASP A 63 -11.88 15.95 3.76
N CYS A 64 -11.91 16.54 2.56
CA CYS A 64 -11.15 16.02 1.43
C CYS A 64 -9.63 16.02 1.67
N SER A 65 -9.08 17.13 2.14
CA SER A 65 -7.66 17.26 2.45
C SER A 65 -7.28 16.58 3.78
N GLY A 66 -8.22 16.49 4.71
CA GLY A 66 -8.02 15.80 5.99
C GLY A 66 -7.80 14.31 5.83
N LEU A 67 -8.50 13.67 4.90
CA LEU A 67 -8.28 12.26 4.56
C LEU A 67 -6.86 12.05 4.04
N VAL A 68 -6.41 12.87 3.11
CA VAL A 68 -5.06 12.80 2.53
C VAL A 68 -4.00 13.05 3.60
N MET A 69 -4.17 14.09 4.40
CA MET A 69 -3.25 14.43 5.48
C MET A 69 -3.13 13.29 6.50
N TRP A 70 -4.25 12.74 6.92
CA TRP A 70 -4.29 11.65 7.90
C TRP A 70 -3.61 10.39 7.36
N VAL A 71 -3.94 9.98 6.14
CA VAL A 71 -3.39 8.76 5.54
C VAL A 71 -1.88 8.84 5.42
N TYR A 72 -1.36 9.88 4.79
CA TYR A 72 0.09 10.04 4.63
C TYR A 72 0.79 10.33 5.96
N GLY A 73 0.14 11.06 6.85
CA GLY A 73 0.68 11.32 8.19
C GLY A 73 0.88 10.05 9.00
N ARG A 74 -0.03 9.12 8.92
CA ARG A 74 0.11 7.78 9.54
C ARG A 74 1.28 6.99 8.99
N LEU A 75 1.71 7.30 7.78
CA LEU A 75 2.83 6.66 7.11
C LEU A 75 4.14 7.46 7.22
N GLY A 76 4.14 8.52 8.00
CA GLY A 76 5.34 9.31 8.30
C GLY A 76 5.57 10.50 7.35
N LEU A 77 4.62 10.80 6.46
CA LEU A 77 4.71 11.95 5.57
C LEU A 77 3.76 13.06 6.01
N SER A 78 4.33 14.15 6.52
CA SER A 78 3.56 15.32 6.96
C SER A 78 3.09 16.15 5.77
N LEU A 79 1.78 16.31 5.63
CA LEU A 79 1.16 17.08 4.57
C LEU A 79 0.24 18.17 5.16
N PRO A 80 0.06 19.30 4.45
CA PRO A 80 -0.84 20.35 4.92
C PRO A 80 -2.31 19.93 4.81
N HIS A 81 -3.14 20.45 5.73
CA HIS A 81 -4.60 20.25 5.73
C HIS A 81 -5.30 21.32 4.87
N ASN A 82 -5.00 21.35 3.60
CA ASN A 82 -5.57 22.31 2.65
C ASN A 82 -5.32 21.84 1.21
N ALA A 83 -6.36 21.77 0.40
CA ALA A 83 -6.23 21.27 -0.98
C ALA A 83 -5.31 22.16 -1.83
N ALA A 84 -5.45 23.48 -1.73
CA ALA A 84 -4.58 24.41 -2.47
C ALA A 84 -3.12 24.30 -2.06
N ALA A 85 -2.86 24.14 -0.77
CA ALA A 85 -1.49 23.94 -0.26
C ALA A 85 -0.91 22.61 -0.72
N LEU A 86 -1.71 21.55 -0.74
CA LEU A 86 -1.31 20.22 -1.26
C LEU A 86 -0.90 20.28 -2.73
N PHE A 87 -1.51 21.14 -3.53
CA PHE A 87 -1.15 21.33 -4.93
C PHE A 87 0.28 21.87 -5.12
N GLY A 88 0.86 22.48 -4.09
CA GLY A 88 2.25 22.94 -4.07
C GLY A 88 3.25 21.90 -3.57
N VAL A 89 2.79 20.71 -3.17
CA VAL A 89 3.64 19.66 -2.61
C VAL A 89 3.90 18.58 -3.65
N GLY A 90 5.11 18.03 -3.64
CA GLY A 90 5.49 16.98 -4.55
C GLY A 90 5.73 17.49 -5.98
N ARG A 91 5.63 16.58 -6.94
CA ARG A 91 5.85 16.91 -8.37
C ARG A 91 4.57 16.80 -9.19
N PRO A 92 4.46 17.60 -10.26
CA PRO A 92 3.34 17.48 -11.18
C PRO A 92 3.32 16.11 -11.86
N VAL A 93 2.12 15.57 -12.07
CA VAL A 93 1.92 14.32 -12.78
C VAL A 93 0.91 14.54 -13.90
N ALA A 94 1.26 14.14 -15.11
CA ALA A 94 0.33 14.16 -16.22
C ALA A 94 -0.80 13.15 -16.00
N ARG A 95 -2.01 13.47 -16.45
CA ARG A 95 -3.18 12.60 -16.29
C ARG A 95 -2.93 11.18 -16.83
N ARG A 96 -2.23 11.05 -17.96
CA ARG A 96 -1.89 9.76 -18.57
C ARG A 96 -0.85 8.95 -17.78
N ALA A 97 -0.17 9.59 -16.82
CA ALA A 97 0.90 8.99 -16.02
C ALA A 97 0.49 8.76 -14.55
N LEU A 98 -0.79 8.83 -14.23
CA LEU A 98 -1.31 8.63 -12.89
C LEU A 98 -0.95 7.25 -12.34
N ARG A 99 -0.56 7.22 -11.08
CA ARG A 99 -0.28 6.01 -10.30
C ARG A 99 -1.04 6.02 -8.98
N PRO A 100 -1.38 4.85 -8.44
CA PRO A 100 -2.01 4.78 -7.13
C PRO A 100 -1.24 5.57 -6.07
N GLY A 101 -1.95 6.38 -5.28
CA GLY A 101 -1.39 7.27 -4.28
C GLY A 101 -1.20 8.71 -4.74
N ASP A 102 -1.28 8.98 -6.04
CA ASP A 102 -1.24 10.35 -6.55
C ASP A 102 -2.45 11.14 -6.09
N LEU A 103 -2.23 12.42 -5.82
CA LEU A 103 -3.28 13.34 -5.42
C LEU A 103 -3.91 13.99 -6.66
N LEU A 104 -5.23 14.01 -6.68
CA LEU A 104 -6.04 14.55 -7.78
C LEU A 104 -6.77 15.79 -7.30
N PHE A 105 -6.70 16.89 -8.07
CA PHE A 105 -7.25 18.19 -7.68
C PHE A 105 -8.36 18.61 -8.62
N PHE A 106 -9.41 19.19 -8.04
CA PHE A 106 -10.63 19.56 -8.72
C PHE A 106 -11.13 20.92 -8.25
N SER A 107 -12.09 21.46 -9.01
CA SER A 107 -12.90 22.62 -8.59
C SER A 107 -12.05 23.83 -8.17
N GLY A 108 -11.10 24.24 -9.00
CA GLY A 108 -10.24 25.38 -8.72
C GLY A 108 -9.37 25.21 -7.47
N LEU A 109 -8.93 23.97 -7.16
CA LEU A 109 -8.21 23.58 -5.96
C LEU A 109 -9.05 23.55 -4.68
N GLY A 110 -10.37 23.54 -4.81
CA GLY A 110 -11.29 23.39 -3.68
C GLY A 110 -11.52 21.95 -3.25
N HIS A 111 -11.02 20.97 -4.01
CA HIS A 111 -11.23 19.56 -3.72
C HIS A 111 -10.00 18.74 -4.11
N VAL A 112 -9.73 17.69 -3.32
CA VAL A 112 -8.65 16.74 -3.56
C VAL A 112 -9.13 15.30 -3.28
N GLY A 113 -8.65 14.37 -4.10
CA GLY A 113 -8.84 12.93 -3.90
C GLY A 113 -7.53 12.19 -4.10
N MET A 114 -7.54 10.89 -3.84
CA MET A 114 -6.38 10.02 -4.03
C MET A 114 -6.68 9.01 -5.15
N TYR A 115 -5.81 8.97 -6.15
CA TYR A 115 -5.93 7.99 -7.23
C TYR A 115 -5.64 6.59 -6.69
N ILE A 116 -6.48 5.63 -7.04
CA ILE A 116 -6.34 4.25 -6.59
C ILE A 116 -6.12 3.25 -7.73
N GLY A 117 -5.96 3.74 -8.94
CA GLY A 117 -5.81 2.92 -10.15
C GLY A 117 -7.12 2.74 -10.90
N LYS A 118 -7.02 2.23 -12.13
CA LYS A 118 -8.17 1.89 -12.99
C LYS A 118 -9.17 3.04 -13.19
N GLY A 119 -8.68 4.26 -13.26
CA GLY A 119 -9.53 5.44 -13.47
C GLY A 119 -10.41 5.81 -12.28
N ARG A 120 -10.08 5.38 -11.07
CA ARG A 120 -10.88 5.63 -9.87
C ARG A 120 -10.09 6.36 -8.79
N MET A 121 -10.80 7.07 -7.95
CA MET A 121 -10.23 7.75 -6.79
C MET A 121 -11.01 7.43 -5.52
N ILE A 122 -10.36 7.58 -4.39
CA ILE A 122 -10.98 7.60 -3.07
C ILE A 122 -10.94 9.02 -2.54
N HIS A 123 -12.04 9.49 -1.98
CA HIS A 123 -12.15 10.85 -1.46
C HIS A 123 -13.27 11.00 -0.43
N ALA A 124 -13.22 12.09 0.33
CA ALA A 124 -14.30 12.55 1.19
C ALA A 124 -15.00 13.70 0.46
N PRO A 125 -16.16 13.45 -0.18
CA PRO A 125 -16.71 14.39 -1.17
C PRO A 125 -17.33 15.65 -0.59
N GLN A 126 -18.26 15.53 0.36
CA GLN A 126 -19.01 16.67 0.91
C GLN A 126 -19.89 16.25 2.09
N SER A 127 -20.44 17.22 2.79
CA SER A 127 -21.38 17.01 3.90
C SER A 127 -22.55 16.12 3.49
N GLY A 128 -22.94 15.21 4.37
CA GLY A 128 -24.01 14.23 4.13
C GLY A 128 -23.56 12.97 3.40
N ARG A 129 -22.30 12.90 2.99
CA ARG A 129 -21.73 11.73 2.32
C ARG A 129 -20.60 11.15 3.15
N THR A 130 -20.06 10.03 2.69
CA THR A 130 -18.98 9.32 3.36
C THR A 130 -17.75 9.24 2.45
N VAL A 131 -16.62 8.83 3.01
CA VAL A 131 -15.45 8.45 2.19
C VAL A 131 -15.89 7.37 1.22
N GLU A 132 -15.67 7.60 -0.07
CA GLU A 132 -16.17 6.74 -1.14
C GLU A 132 -15.19 6.63 -2.30
N ILE A 133 -15.38 5.61 -3.13
CA ILE A 133 -14.68 5.46 -4.40
C ILE A 133 -15.56 6.05 -5.50
N GLN A 134 -14.97 6.87 -6.36
CA GLN A 134 -15.63 7.48 -7.50
C GLN A 134 -14.78 7.34 -8.76
N ALA A 135 -15.42 7.15 -9.90
CA ALA A 135 -14.73 7.21 -11.19
C ALA A 135 -14.23 8.63 -11.44
N LEU A 136 -12.97 8.75 -11.86
CA LEU A 136 -12.36 10.03 -12.23
C LEU A 136 -13.16 10.73 -13.35
N ALA A 137 -13.69 9.95 -14.28
CA ALA A 137 -14.50 10.45 -15.40
C ALA A 137 -15.75 11.24 -14.92
N ALA A 138 -16.31 10.93 -13.75
CA ALA A 138 -17.45 11.63 -13.20
C ALA A 138 -17.13 13.10 -12.81
N ARG A 139 -15.85 13.45 -12.67
CA ARG A 139 -15.39 14.81 -12.33
C ARG A 139 -14.46 15.40 -13.39
N ARG A 140 -14.51 14.87 -14.61
CA ARG A 140 -13.62 15.28 -15.70
C ARG A 140 -13.63 16.79 -15.95
N GLY A 141 -14.79 17.42 -15.92
CA GLY A 141 -14.93 18.85 -16.20
C GLY A 141 -14.35 19.80 -15.15
N SER A 142 -14.06 19.31 -13.95
CA SER A 142 -13.48 20.11 -12.87
C SER A 142 -12.03 19.73 -12.51
N PHE A 143 -11.46 18.76 -13.22
CA PHE A 143 -10.09 18.32 -12.98
C PHE A 143 -9.07 19.42 -13.28
N VAL A 144 -8.21 19.73 -12.31
CA VAL A 144 -7.19 20.79 -12.40
C VAL A 144 -5.81 20.20 -12.67
N GLY A 145 -5.45 19.13 -11.99
CA GLY A 145 -4.13 18.52 -12.09
C GLY A 145 -3.88 17.48 -11.03
N ALA A 146 -2.70 16.90 -11.05
CA ALA A 146 -2.28 15.88 -10.09
C ALA A 146 -0.89 16.12 -9.56
N ARG A 147 -0.62 15.61 -8.35
CA ARG A 147 0.68 15.69 -7.68
C ARG A 147 1.08 14.33 -7.14
N ARG A 148 2.34 14.00 -7.24
CA ARG A 148 2.93 12.80 -6.61
C ARG A 148 3.76 13.22 -5.43
N VAL A 149 3.31 12.85 -4.23
CA VAL A 149 3.96 13.19 -2.96
C VAL A 149 4.80 12.03 -2.42
N ALA A 150 4.60 10.83 -2.98
CA ALA A 150 5.35 9.63 -2.61
C ALA A 150 5.48 8.69 -3.80
N ALA A 151 6.59 7.99 -3.86
CA ALA A 151 6.84 6.98 -4.88
C ALA A 151 6.18 5.63 -4.53
#